data_e54255d6b767e0fd39507980ff709ab6
#
_entry.id   e54255d6b767e0fd39507980ff709ab6
#
_cell.length_a   1.000
_cell.length_b   1.000
_cell.length_c   1.000
_cell.angle_alpha   90.00
_cell.angle_beta   90.00
_cell.angle_gamma   90.00
#
_symmetry.space_group_name_H-M   'P 1'
#
loop_
_entity.id
_entity.type
_entity.pdbx_description
1 polymer ?
#
loop_
_entity_poly.entity_id
_entity_poly.type
_entity_poly.pdbx_seq_one_letter_code
_entity_poly.pdbx_strand_id
1 'polypeptide(L)'
;MANDIELNLEVVNATISEAKSTIAGNQSGIDSEYSALISQFAESSGETADALRNLQKAEQELADDMWAVLTELGDAINFAAEEFSKLDTDMKNIMN
;
A
#
# COMPACT_ATOMS: atom_id res chain seq x y z
N MET A 1 -0.75 -29.14 3.73
CA MET A 1 -0.39 -27.90 4.47
C MET A 1 0.40 -26.92 3.63
N ALA A 2 1.47 -27.32 2.95
CA ALA A 2 2.24 -26.41 2.09
C ALA A 2 1.39 -25.77 0.98
N ASN A 3 0.50 -26.54 0.36
CA ASN A 3 -0.41 -26.03 -0.69
C ASN A 3 -1.40 -25.01 -0.17
N ASP A 4 -1.89 -25.18 1.06
CA ASP A 4 -2.82 -24.24 1.68
C ASP A 4 -2.13 -22.90 2.00
N ILE A 5 -0.88 -22.97 2.44
CA ILE A 5 -0.06 -21.77 2.71
C ILE A 5 0.19 -21.01 1.41
N GLU A 6 0.54 -21.71 0.34
CA GLU A 6 0.78 -21.10 -0.97
C GLU A 6 -0.46 -20.43 -1.53
N LEU A 7 -1.62 -21.09 -1.45
CA LEU A 7 -2.90 -20.53 -1.89
C LEU A 7 -3.28 -19.28 -1.11
N ASN A 8 -3.13 -19.32 0.21
CA ASN A 8 -3.41 -18.18 1.07
C ASN A 8 -2.45 -17.03 0.78
N LEU A 9 -1.19 -17.34 0.49
CA LEU A 9 -0.18 -16.35 0.14
C LEU A 9 -0.53 -15.63 -1.16
N GLU A 10 -1.00 -16.36 -2.17
CA GLU A 10 -1.45 -15.77 -3.43
C GLU A 10 -2.62 -14.81 -3.22
N VAL A 11 -3.61 -15.21 -2.41
CA VAL A 11 -4.77 -14.38 -2.09
C VAL A 11 -4.34 -13.12 -1.34
N VAL A 12 -3.46 -13.25 -0.35
CA VAL A 12 -2.95 -12.11 0.42
C VAL A 12 -2.18 -11.15 -0.48
N ASN A 13 -1.29 -11.65 -1.31
CA ASN A 13 -0.51 -10.82 -2.23
C ASN A 13 -1.40 -10.11 -3.25
N ALA A 14 -2.43 -10.79 -3.76
CA ALA A 14 -3.41 -10.18 -4.67
C ALA A 14 -4.20 -9.07 -3.97
N THR A 15 -4.62 -9.29 -2.72
CA THR A 15 -5.35 -8.31 -1.93
C THR A 15 -4.49 -7.08 -1.65
N ILE A 16 -3.22 -7.26 -1.33
CA ILE A 16 -2.26 -6.16 -1.10
C ILE A 16 -2.08 -5.36 -2.40
N SER A 17 -1.94 -6.04 -3.54
CA SER A 17 -1.84 -5.38 -4.85
C SER A 17 -3.08 -4.56 -5.17
N GLU A 18 -4.27 -5.10 -4.91
CA GLU A 18 -5.53 -4.37 -5.09
C GLU A 18 -5.61 -3.14 -4.20
N ALA A 19 -5.21 -3.27 -2.93
CA ALA A 19 -5.19 -2.15 -2.00
C ALA A 19 -4.25 -1.05 -2.48
N LYS A 20 -3.07 -1.41 -2.95
CA LYS A 20 -2.10 -0.46 -3.53
C LYS A 20 -2.67 0.24 -4.76
N SER A 21 -3.32 -0.50 -5.65
CA SER A 21 -3.97 0.07 -6.84
C SER A 21 -5.08 1.05 -6.47
N THR A 22 -5.86 0.73 -5.45
CA THR A 22 -6.91 1.60 -4.93
C THR A 22 -6.33 2.90 -4.38
N ILE A 23 -5.25 2.83 -3.62
CA ILE A 23 -4.55 4.00 -3.09
C ILE A 23 -4.04 4.87 -4.24
N ALA A 24 -3.40 4.27 -5.23
CA ALA A 24 -2.87 5.01 -6.38
C ALA A 24 -3.98 5.69 -7.20
N GLY A 25 -5.09 4.99 -7.42
CA GLY A 25 -6.24 5.55 -8.14
C GLY A 25 -6.90 6.70 -7.38
N ASN A 26 -7.10 6.55 -6.08
CA ASN A 26 -7.66 7.60 -5.24
C ASN A 26 -6.74 8.81 -5.17
N GLN A 27 -5.43 8.58 -5.04
CA GLN A 27 -4.42 9.63 -5.00
C GLN A 27 -4.47 10.49 -6.27
N SER A 28 -4.55 9.84 -7.43
CA SER A 28 -4.64 10.54 -8.73
C SER A 28 -5.88 11.44 -8.81
N GLY A 29 -7.04 10.93 -8.37
CA GLY A 29 -8.30 11.69 -8.35
C GLY A 29 -8.24 12.86 -7.39
N ILE A 30 -7.72 12.65 -6.20
CA ILE A 30 -7.58 13.68 -5.17
C ILE A 30 -6.60 14.77 -5.64
N ASP A 31 -5.47 14.39 -6.22
CA ASP A 31 -4.49 15.35 -6.75
C ASP A 31 -5.12 16.23 -7.84
N SER A 32 -5.93 15.65 -8.71
CA SER A 32 -6.66 16.40 -9.75
C SER A 32 -7.61 17.42 -9.15
N GLU A 33 -8.34 17.03 -8.10
CA GLU A 33 -9.28 17.93 -7.40
C GLU A 33 -8.53 19.07 -6.71
N TYR A 34 -7.43 18.79 -6.01
CA TYR A 34 -6.60 19.83 -5.39
C TYR A 34 -6.04 20.79 -6.43
N SER A 35 -5.53 20.28 -7.55
CA SER A 35 -4.99 21.12 -8.61
C SER A 35 -6.03 22.06 -9.18
N ALA A 36 -7.27 21.58 -9.37
CA ALA A 36 -8.38 22.41 -9.86
C ALA A 36 -8.73 23.51 -8.85
N LEU A 37 -8.82 23.18 -7.55
CA LEU A 37 -9.10 24.16 -6.50
C LEU A 37 -7.98 25.19 -6.37
N ILE A 38 -6.75 24.76 -6.40
CA ILE A 38 -5.57 25.65 -6.32
C ILE A 38 -5.62 26.65 -7.48
N SER A 39 -5.94 26.20 -8.70
CA SER A 39 -6.04 27.05 -9.86
C SER A 39 -7.15 28.11 -9.69
N GLN A 40 -8.28 27.73 -9.08
CA GLN A 40 -9.39 28.65 -8.83
C GLN A 40 -9.02 29.77 -7.86
N PHE A 41 -8.19 29.49 -6.86
CA PHE A 41 -7.85 30.45 -5.82
C PHE A 41 -6.52 31.17 -6.05
N ALA A 42 -5.70 30.71 -7.00
CA ALA A 42 -4.36 31.26 -7.24
C ALA A 42 -4.35 32.77 -7.50
N GLU A 43 -5.37 33.29 -8.21
CA GLU A 43 -5.46 34.71 -8.53
C GLU A 43 -6.24 35.53 -7.49
N SER A 44 -7.17 34.89 -6.77
CA SER A 44 -8.08 35.59 -5.85
C SER A 44 -7.66 35.49 -4.39
N SER A 45 -6.95 34.44 -3.99
CA SER A 45 -6.50 34.24 -2.61
C SER A 45 -5.25 33.36 -2.58
N GLY A 46 -4.08 34.00 -2.59
CA GLY A 46 -2.81 33.30 -2.49
C GLY A 46 -2.67 32.47 -1.22
N GLU A 47 -3.21 32.96 -0.12
CA GLU A 47 -3.16 32.23 1.18
C GLU A 47 -3.96 30.94 1.11
N THR A 48 -5.15 30.99 0.49
CA THR A 48 -5.98 29.80 0.31
C THR A 48 -5.30 28.80 -0.61
N ALA A 49 -4.71 29.26 -1.72
CA ALA A 49 -3.98 28.39 -2.63
C ALA A 49 -2.81 27.70 -1.92
N ASP A 50 -2.06 28.42 -1.10
CA ASP A 50 -0.92 27.86 -0.33
C ASP A 50 -1.40 26.84 0.70
N ALA A 51 -2.51 27.12 1.38
CA ALA A 51 -3.09 26.16 2.34
C ALA A 51 -3.51 24.87 1.63
N LEU A 52 -4.09 24.97 0.44
CA LEU A 52 -4.47 23.82 -0.37
C LEU A 52 -3.26 23.00 -0.83
N ARG A 53 -2.17 23.67 -1.22
CA ARG A 53 -0.91 23.00 -1.57
C ARG A 53 -0.34 22.22 -0.40
N ASN A 54 -0.40 22.79 0.80
CA ASN A 54 0.06 22.12 2.01
C ASN A 54 -0.79 20.89 2.34
N LEU A 55 -2.10 21.00 2.19
CA LEU A 55 -3.00 19.86 2.38
C LEU A 55 -2.75 18.76 1.34
N GLN A 56 -2.56 19.14 0.09
CA GLN A 56 -2.25 18.19 -0.99
C GLN A 56 -0.96 17.42 -0.67
N LYS A 57 0.07 18.13 -0.21
CA LYS A 57 1.34 17.51 0.18
C LYS A 57 1.17 16.53 1.34
N ALA A 58 0.42 16.92 2.37
CA ALA A 58 0.14 16.07 3.51
C ALA A 58 -0.60 14.80 3.10
N GLU A 59 -1.54 14.90 2.17
CA GLU A 59 -2.27 13.76 1.66
C GLU A 59 -1.40 12.82 0.81
N GLN A 60 -0.51 13.38 0.01
CA GLN A 60 0.47 12.60 -0.75
C GLN A 60 1.40 11.82 0.19
N GLU A 61 1.85 12.45 1.26
CA GLU A 61 2.69 11.79 2.28
C GLU A 61 1.93 10.66 2.97
N LEU A 62 0.66 10.87 3.29
CA LEU A 62 -0.18 9.83 3.88
C LEU A 62 -0.35 8.64 2.93
N ALA A 63 -0.58 8.88 1.66
CA ALA A 63 -0.71 7.82 0.66
C ALA A 63 0.60 7.03 0.52
N ASP A 64 1.74 7.72 0.52
CA ASP A 64 3.06 7.09 0.47
C ASP A 64 3.30 6.22 1.71
N ASP A 65 2.92 6.70 2.89
CA ASP A 65 3.03 5.95 4.14
C ASP A 65 2.15 4.70 4.13
N MET A 66 0.93 4.81 3.63
CA MET A 66 0.02 3.65 3.49
C MET A 66 0.60 2.61 2.53
N TRP A 67 1.16 3.06 1.42
CA TRP A 67 1.82 2.18 0.46
C TRP A 67 3.00 1.44 1.10
N ALA A 68 3.83 2.16 1.86
CA ALA A 68 4.98 1.59 2.56
C ALA A 68 4.56 0.54 3.58
N VAL A 69 3.50 0.82 4.36
CA VAL A 69 2.95 -0.13 5.32
C VAL A 69 2.47 -1.42 4.63
N LEU A 70 1.78 -1.28 3.49
CA LEU A 70 1.32 -2.44 2.74
C LEU A 70 2.48 -3.27 2.18
N THR A 71 3.54 -2.61 1.75
CA THR A 71 4.76 -3.28 1.29
C THR A 71 5.41 -4.07 2.43
N GLU A 72 5.57 -3.44 3.59
CA GLU A 72 6.15 -4.08 4.78
C GLU A 72 5.30 -5.27 5.24
N LEU A 73 3.98 -5.11 5.22
CA LEU A 73 3.05 -6.19 5.57
C LEU A 73 3.21 -7.39 4.63
N GLY A 74 3.26 -7.12 3.34
CA GLY A 74 3.47 -8.16 2.32
C GLY A 74 4.78 -8.89 2.53
N ASP A 75 5.86 -8.15 2.78
CA ASP A 75 7.19 -8.71 3.02
C ASP A 75 7.20 -9.59 4.28
N ALA A 76 6.55 -9.12 5.35
CA ALA A 76 6.46 -9.88 6.61
C ALA A 76 5.67 -11.18 6.43
N ILE A 77 4.58 -11.15 5.70
CA ILE A 77 3.76 -12.33 5.43
C ILE A 77 4.52 -13.33 4.55
N ASN A 78 5.21 -12.85 3.53
CA ASN A 78 6.03 -13.71 2.66
C ASN A 78 7.17 -14.37 3.45
N PHE A 79 7.81 -13.61 4.32
CA PHE A 79 8.87 -14.14 5.21
C PHE A 79 8.33 -15.23 6.13
N ALA A 80 7.19 -14.98 6.78
CA ALA A 80 6.55 -15.95 7.65
C ALA A 80 6.20 -17.24 6.90
N ALA A 81 5.68 -17.12 5.69
CA ALA A 81 5.33 -18.27 4.85
C ALA A 81 6.57 -19.10 4.49
N GLU A 82 7.70 -18.43 4.19
CA GLU A 82 8.97 -19.12 3.92
C GLU A 82 9.45 -19.90 5.14
N GLU A 83 9.37 -19.30 6.33
CA GLU A 83 9.78 -19.97 7.57
C GLU A 83 8.90 -21.18 7.89
N PHE A 84 7.60 -21.07 7.68
CA PHE A 84 6.68 -22.22 7.83
C PHE A 84 7.01 -23.34 6.85
N SER A 85 7.32 -22.98 5.62
CA SER A 85 7.68 -23.96 4.58
C SER A 85 8.96 -24.72 4.94
N LYS A 86 9.96 -24.00 5.46
CA LYS A 86 11.22 -24.61 5.93
C LYS A 86 10.97 -25.55 7.10
N LEU A 87 10.16 -25.12 8.07
CA LEU A 87 9.84 -25.94 9.24
C LEU A 87 9.15 -27.23 8.83
N ASP A 88 8.20 -27.14 7.90
CA ASP A 88 7.46 -28.30 7.38
C ASP A 88 8.40 -29.29 6.69
N THR A 89 9.35 -28.80 5.91
CA THR A 89 10.37 -29.61 5.24
C THR A 89 11.29 -30.28 6.25
N ASP A 90 11.75 -29.52 7.24
CA ASP A 90 12.63 -30.04 8.31
C ASP A 90 11.94 -31.13 9.11
N MET A 91 10.68 -30.96 9.44
CA MET A 91 9.89 -31.96 10.14
C MET A 91 9.75 -33.24 9.34
N LYS A 92 9.50 -33.13 8.04
CA LYS A 92 9.45 -34.31 7.15
C LYS A 92 10.76 -35.05 7.12
N ASN A 93 11.88 -34.33 7.06
CA ASN A 93 13.21 -34.94 7.06
C ASN A 93 13.52 -35.65 8.38
N ILE A 94 13.09 -35.10 9.51
CA ILE A 94 13.26 -35.72 10.83
C ILE A 94 12.42 -36.99 10.96
N MET A 95 11.21 -36.99 10.41
CA MET A 95 10.30 -38.13 10.51
C MET A 95 10.65 -39.28 9.56
N ASN A 96 11.40 -39.02 8.53
CA ASN A 96 11.88 -40.03 7.58
C ASN A 96 13.23 -40.59 8.01
#